data_48bd151a8a6c2a95e46b2daa31cae105
#
_entry.id   48bd151a8a6c2a95e46b2daa31cae105
#
_cell.length_a   1.000
_cell.length_b   1.000
_cell.length_c   1.000
_cell.angle_alpha   90.00
_cell.angle_beta   90.00
_cell.angle_gamma   90.00
#
_symmetry.space_group_name_H-M   'P 1'
#
loop_
_entity.id
_entity.type
_entity.pdbx_description
1 polymer ?
#
loop_
_entity_poly.entity_id
_entity_poly.type
_entity_poly.pdbx_seq_one_letter_code
_entity_poly.pdbx_strand_id
1 'polypeptide(L)'
;MWQAVHNLWNRLARRTPDLVAFPEIFEHFQALLQDHQRVMELIADLGEKSGGEYIFDRKYLTDTTETIQTLLLRMVKGLNLITSNRYLDLFQAIDRIFIPLGAELRGRLILSKEMPLVIPLAEAPPDRPELIGGKAAHLVVASQNLHLPVPSGFVITTRAYRLFLEHNHLEERIHSLLEAWVAGEHDERHISRQIQYGILAGVVPHEVAGELRRQAEKAGDWAVRSSAFGENGELSFAGLHESQLHIPAKGILKAYKQVLASLYTPEALIYRQKMGMLGEAYVRPTRTRSMRR
;
A
#
# COMPACT_ATOMS: atom_id res chain seq x y z
N MET A 1 41.69 -35.68 18.53
CA MET A 1 41.54 -34.28 18.10
C MET A 1 40.37 -33.60 18.83
N TRP A 2 39.21 -34.16 18.86
CA TRP A 2 38.02 -33.61 19.54
C TRP A 2 38.20 -33.37 21.05
N GLN A 3 38.81 -34.31 21.75
CA GLN A 3 39.06 -34.21 23.20
C GLN A 3 40.05 -33.09 23.57
N ALA A 4 41.01 -32.82 22.70
CA ALA A 4 41.98 -31.73 22.90
C ALA A 4 41.32 -30.34 22.73
N VAL A 5 40.38 -30.20 21.77
CA VAL A 5 39.60 -28.99 21.55
C VAL A 5 38.62 -28.75 22.70
N HIS A 6 37.97 -29.81 23.18
CA HIS A 6 37.08 -29.76 24.34
C HIS A 6 37.80 -29.37 25.64
N ASN A 7 39.01 -29.91 25.85
CA ASN A 7 39.84 -29.58 27.02
C ASN A 7 40.40 -28.15 26.96
N LEU A 8 40.75 -27.66 25.76
CA LEU A 8 41.18 -26.27 25.55
C LEU A 8 40.04 -25.30 25.82
N TRP A 9 38.85 -25.63 25.34
CA TRP A 9 37.61 -24.86 25.56
C TRP A 9 37.26 -24.80 27.04
N ASN A 10 37.24 -25.91 27.75
CA ASN A 10 36.98 -25.97 29.18
C ASN A 10 37.98 -25.18 30.03
N ARG A 11 39.24 -25.06 29.55
CA ARG A 11 40.26 -24.20 30.19
C ARG A 11 40.00 -22.71 29.95
N LEU A 12 39.53 -22.33 28.76
CA LEU A 12 39.14 -20.93 28.42
C LEU A 12 37.85 -20.51 29.11
N ALA A 13 36.85 -21.39 29.15
CA ALA A 13 35.57 -21.14 29.81
C ALA A 13 35.68 -20.95 31.34
N ARG A 14 36.67 -21.54 31.99
CA ARG A 14 36.92 -21.34 33.42
C ARG A 14 37.51 -19.97 33.75
N ARG A 15 37.96 -19.18 32.75
CA ARG A 15 38.55 -17.84 32.96
C ARG A 15 37.58 -16.69 32.72
N THR A 16 36.39 -16.97 32.15
CA THR A 16 35.37 -15.93 31.89
C THR A 16 33.99 -16.47 32.29
N PRO A 17 33.43 -16.02 33.42
CA PRO A 17 32.17 -16.56 33.98
C PRO A 17 30.94 -16.36 33.10
N ASP A 18 30.99 -15.57 32.03
CA ASP A 18 29.88 -15.18 31.18
C ASP A 18 29.90 -15.83 29.78
N LEU A 19 30.70 -16.89 29.56
CA LEU A 19 30.72 -17.58 28.26
C LEU A 19 29.64 -18.67 28.21
N VAL A 20 28.68 -18.51 27.29
CA VAL A 20 27.70 -19.53 26.92
C VAL A 20 28.42 -20.85 26.58
N ALA A 21 27.88 -21.98 27.02
CA ALA A 21 28.50 -23.29 26.78
C ALA A 21 28.52 -23.63 25.28
N PHE A 22 29.59 -24.26 24.79
CA PHE A 22 29.73 -24.61 23.36
C PHE A 22 28.55 -25.37 22.76
N PRO A 23 27.91 -26.33 23.43
CA PRO A 23 26.72 -26.97 22.90
C PRO A 23 25.56 -25.97 22.64
N GLU A 24 25.36 -25.05 23.53
CA GLU A 24 24.30 -23.99 23.42
C GLU A 24 24.60 -23.01 22.27
N ILE A 25 25.85 -22.60 22.10
CA ILE A 25 26.30 -21.82 20.93
C ILE A 25 26.03 -22.59 19.63
N PHE A 26 26.32 -23.90 19.62
CA PHE A 26 26.14 -24.73 18.45
C PHE A 26 24.65 -24.91 18.09
N GLU A 27 23.78 -25.08 19.10
CA GLU A 27 22.32 -25.10 18.90
C GLU A 27 21.82 -23.79 18.30
N HIS A 28 22.22 -22.65 18.85
CA HIS A 28 21.86 -21.34 18.31
C HIS A 28 22.37 -21.14 16.87
N PHE A 29 23.56 -21.61 16.56
CA PHE A 29 24.12 -21.56 15.22
C PHE A 29 23.35 -22.43 14.22
N GLN A 30 22.96 -23.65 14.62
CA GLN A 30 22.12 -24.52 13.79
C GLN A 30 20.74 -23.90 13.54
N ALA A 31 20.10 -23.36 14.59
CA ALA A 31 18.82 -22.67 14.46
C ALA A 31 18.91 -21.46 13.51
N LEU A 32 19.99 -20.68 13.60
CA LEU A 32 20.23 -19.55 12.71
C LEU A 32 20.35 -20.01 11.25
N LEU A 33 21.04 -21.09 10.96
CA LEU A 33 21.16 -21.63 9.58
C LEU A 33 19.80 -22.13 9.05
N GLN A 34 19.01 -22.81 9.88
CA GLN A 34 17.67 -23.27 9.50
C GLN A 34 16.74 -22.08 9.21
N ASP A 35 16.75 -21.08 10.08
CA ASP A 35 15.96 -19.87 9.88
C ASP A 35 16.36 -19.10 8.64
N HIS A 36 17.68 -18.99 8.39
CA HIS A 36 18.21 -18.38 7.16
C HIS A 36 17.71 -19.11 5.91
N GLN A 37 17.81 -20.45 5.88
CA GLN A 37 17.30 -21.22 4.76
C GLN A 37 15.83 -20.97 4.53
N ARG A 38 15.01 -20.95 5.60
CA ARG A 38 13.58 -20.70 5.51
C ARG A 38 13.25 -19.30 5.00
N VAL A 39 13.98 -18.28 5.42
CA VAL A 39 13.84 -16.91 4.90
C VAL A 39 14.15 -16.87 3.40
N MET A 40 15.23 -17.53 2.95
CA MET A 40 15.57 -17.56 1.53
C MET A 40 14.53 -18.29 0.68
N GLU A 41 13.93 -19.37 1.18
CA GLU A 41 12.82 -20.07 0.53
C GLU A 41 11.59 -19.17 0.38
N LEU A 42 11.22 -18.43 1.43
CA LEU A 42 10.09 -17.50 1.39
C LEU A 42 10.33 -16.33 0.45
N ILE A 43 11.53 -15.78 0.41
CA ILE A 43 11.90 -14.70 -0.53
C ILE A 43 11.88 -15.23 -1.97
N ALA A 44 12.38 -16.44 -2.23
CA ALA A 44 12.35 -17.07 -3.55
C ALA A 44 10.90 -17.31 -4.02
N ASP A 45 10.02 -17.82 -3.13
CA ASP A 45 8.60 -18.03 -3.41
C ASP A 45 7.88 -16.70 -3.72
N LEU A 46 8.16 -15.63 -2.96
CA LEU A 46 7.66 -14.29 -3.28
C LEU A 46 8.16 -13.79 -4.64
N GLY A 47 9.44 -14.00 -4.94
CA GLY A 47 10.04 -13.61 -6.22
C GLY A 47 9.43 -14.34 -7.41
N GLU A 48 9.21 -15.64 -7.29
CA GLU A 48 8.58 -16.47 -8.32
C GLU A 48 7.13 -16.03 -8.58
N LYS A 49 6.37 -15.84 -7.51
CA LYS A 49 4.97 -15.40 -7.62
C LYS A 49 4.82 -13.97 -8.13
N SER A 50 5.79 -13.08 -7.87
CA SER A 50 5.77 -11.71 -8.39
C SER A 50 6.02 -11.61 -9.90
N GLY A 51 6.44 -12.70 -10.53
CA GLY A 51 6.66 -12.79 -11.98
C GLY A 51 5.40 -12.78 -12.86
N GLY A 52 4.19 -12.67 -12.26
CA GLY A 52 2.93 -12.45 -12.99
C GLY A 52 2.14 -13.71 -13.33
N GLU A 53 2.65 -14.91 -13.07
CA GLU A 53 1.92 -16.16 -13.32
C GLU A 53 0.95 -16.56 -12.21
N TYR A 54 1.07 -15.96 -11.03
CA TYR A 54 0.29 -16.30 -9.83
C TYR A 54 -0.47 -15.09 -9.29
N ILE A 55 -1.75 -15.30 -8.99
CA ILE A 55 -2.57 -14.35 -8.23
C ILE A 55 -2.38 -14.70 -6.75
N PHE A 56 -1.79 -13.79 -5.99
CA PHE A 56 -1.71 -13.91 -4.53
C PHE A 56 -2.45 -12.75 -3.86
N ASP A 57 -3.12 -13.06 -2.75
CA ASP A 57 -3.87 -12.06 -2.02
C ASP A 57 -2.97 -11.28 -1.04
N ARG A 58 -3.49 -10.18 -0.53
CA ARG A 58 -2.81 -9.37 0.48
C ARG A 58 -2.51 -10.16 1.75
N LYS A 59 -3.39 -11.08 2.13
CA LYS A 59 -3.21 -11.90 3.32
C LYS A 59 -1.94 -12.75 3.20
N TYR A 60 -1.75 -13.40 2.05
CA TYR A 60 -0.53 -14.15 1.78
C TYR A 60 0.74 -13.28 1.92
N LEU A 61 0.72 -12.05 1.34
CA LEU A 61 1.85 -11.12 1.46
C LEU A 61 2.10 -10.70 2.91
N THR A 62 1.04 -10.40 3.65
CA THR A 62 1.14 -9.99 5.06
C THR A 62 1.67 -11.15 5.90
N ASP A 63 1.07 -12.32 5.81
CA ASP A 63 1.46 -13.50 6.58
C ASP A 63 2.91 -13.93 6.28
N THR A 64 3.30 -13.89 5.00
CA THR A 64 4.68 -14.21 4.57
C THR A 64 5.68 -13.18 5.08
N THR A 65 5.35 -11.89 4.99
CA THR A 65 6.21 -10.80 5.50
C THR A 65 6.39 -10.87 7.01
N GLU A 66 5.31 -11.10 7.77
CA GLU A 66 5.36 -11.28 9.23
C GLU A 66 6.17 -12.53 9.62
N THR A 67 6.06 -13.61 8.85
CA THR A 67 6.88 -14.82 9.03
C THR A 67 8.35 -14.52 8.82
N ILE A 68 8.72 -13.82 7.73
CA ILE A 68 10.11 -13.41 7.45
C ILE A 68 10.62 -12.52 8.58
N GLN A 69 9.86 -11.53 9.03
CA GLN A 69 10.24 -10.65 10.14
C GLN A 69 10.52 -11.44 11.42
N THR A 70 9.66 -12.38 11.76
CA THR A 70 9.80 -13.23 12.95
C THR A 70 11.07 -14.08 12.88
N LEU A 71 11.35 -14.68 11.72
CA LEU A 71 12.56 -15.48 11.51
C LEU A 71 13.82 -14.61 11.62
N LEU A 72 13.83 -13.44 11.00
CA LEU A 72 14.96 -12.50 11.08
C LEU A 72 15.22 -12.03 12.51
N LEU A 73 14.18 -11.69 13.28
CA LEU A 73 14.33 -11.33 14.70
C LEU A 73 14.93 -12.48 15.52
N ARG A 74 14.52 -13.72 15.24
CA ARG A 74 15.06 -14.91 15.89
C ARG A 74 16.54 -15.13 15.51
N MET A 75 16.88 -14.95 14.23
CA MET A 75 18.28 -15.02 13.75
C MET A 75 19.16 -13.97 14.42
N VAL A 76 18.71 -12.71 14.47
CA VAL A 76 19.47 -11.62 15.11
C VAL A 76 19.65 -11.88 16.61
N LYS A 77 18.61 -12.39 17.29
CA LYS A 77 18.70 -12.80 18.68
C LYS A 77 19.73 -13.91 18.88
N GLY A 78 19.67 -14.99 18.09
CA GLY A 78 20.63 -16.09 18.12
C GLY A 78 22.05 -15.61 17.84
N LEU A 79 22.24 -14.76 16.83
CA LEU A 79 23.54 -14.17 16.51
C LEU A 79 24.12 -13.36 17.69
N ASN A 80 23.32 -12.55 18.35
CA ASN A 80 23.75 -11.76 19.49
C ASN A 80 24.09 -12.64 20.70
N LEU A 81 23.37 -13.74 20.92
CA LEU A 81 23.74 -14.72 21.95
C LEU A 81 25.11 -15.37 21.69
N ILE A 82 25.38 -15.73 20.42
CA ILE A 82 26.67 -16.32 20.02
C ILE A 82 27.81 -15.30 20.13
N THR A 83 27.56 -14.03 19.86
CA THR A 83 28.59 -12.99 19.70
C THR A 83 28.67 -12.01 20.87
N SER A 84 28.05 -12.34 22.00
CA SER A 84 28.00 -11.48 23.19
C SER A 84 27.47 -10.07 22.88
N ASN A 85 26.31 -10.00 22.20
CA ASN A 85 25.58 -8.77 21.85
C ASN A 85 26.34 -7.80 20.92
N ARG A 86 27.19 -8.32 20.05
CA ARG A 86 28.00 -7.48 19.14
C ARG A 86 27.20 -6.82 18.00
N TYR A 87 26.01 -7.32 17.70
CA TYR A 87 25.20 -6.91 16.53
C TYR A 87 23.79 -6.43 16.93
N LEU A 88 23.69 -5.66 17.99
CA LEU A 88 22.39 -5.10 18.46
C LEU A 88 21.76 -4.12 17.47
N ASP A 89 22.56 -3.47 16.65
CA ASP A 89 22.13 -2.54 15.60
C ASP A 89 21.28 -3.22 14.50
N LEU A 90 21.40 -4.55 14.34
CA LEU A 90 20.59 -5.30 13.39
C LEU A 90 19.09 -5.28 13.75
N PHE A 91 18.72 -5.15 15.03
CA PHE A 91 17.32 -4.96 15.41
C PHE A 91 16.76 -3.67 14.81
N GLN A 92 17.50 -2.57 14.87
CA GLN A 92 17.11 -1.31 14.26
C GLN A 92 17.06 -1.39 12.73
N ALA A 93 17.93 -2.21 12.11
CA ALA A 93 17.89 -2.43 10.66
C ALA A 93 16.61 -3.18 10.25
N ILE A 94 16.18 -4.18 11.02
CA ILE A 94 14.90 -4.88 10.80
C ILE A 94 13.74 -3.88 10.93
N ASP A 95 13.70 -3.08 11.98
CA ASP A 95 12.63 -2.10 12.19
C ASP A 95 12.56 -1.08 11.05
N ARG A 96 13.70 -0.59 10.55
CA ARG A 96 13.74 0.31 9.38
C ARG A 96 13.15 -0.27 8.11
N ILE A 97 13.21 -1.59 7.94
CA ILE A 97 12.65 -2.29 6.77
C ILE A 97 11.17 -2.63 7.01
N PHE A 98 10.85 -3.23 8.14
CA PHE A 98 9.52 -3.81 8.36
C PHE A 98 8.47 -2.83 8.84
N ILE A 99 8.84 -1.72 9.49
CA ILE A 99 7.86 -0.68 9.86
C ILE A 99 7.21 -0.06 8.61
N PRO A 100 7.96 0.47 7.63
CA PRO A 100 7.35 1.01 6.41
C PRO A 100 6.67 -0.08 5.57
N LEU A 101 7.27 -1.27 5.45
CA LEU A 101 6.69 -2.38 4.71
C LEU A 101 5.35 -2.83 5.30
N GLY A 102 5.26 -2.97 6.62
CA GLY A 102 4.01 -3.29 7.30
C GLY A 102 2.96 -2.19 7.18
N ALA A 103 3.37 -0.91 7.12
CA ALA A 103 2.48 0.20 6.85
C ALA A 103 1.93 0.14 5.42
N GLU A 104 2.77 -0.19 4.44
CA GLU A 104 2.40 -0.41 3.05
C GLU A 104 1.40 -1.58 2.91
N LEU A 105 1.72 -2.72 3.49
CA LEU A 105 0.87 -3.92 3.47
C LEU A 105 -0.48 -3.69 4.16
N ARG A 106 -0.54 -2.90 5.20
CA ARG A 106 -1.80 -2.49 5.84
C ARG A 106 -2.53 -1.37 5.09
N GLY A 107 -1.99 -0.98 3.94
CA GLY A 107 -2.54 0.10 3.15
C GLY A 107 -2.38 1.48 3.79
N ARG A 108 -1.56 1.59 4.81
CA ARG A 108 -1.17 2.85 5.42
C ARG A 108 0.09 3.35 4.73
N LEU A 109 -0.03 3.83 3.49
CA LEU A 109 1.02 4.67 2.92
C LEU A 109 1.36 5.74 3.96
N ILE A 110 2.61 5.83 4.39
CA ILE A 110 3.09 6.93 5.22
C ILE A 110 3.09 8.17 4.31
N LEU A 111 1.91 8.75 4.15
CA LEU A 111 1.77 10.02 3.45
C LEU A 111 2.30 11.08 4.41
N SER A 112 3.45 11.63 4.09
CA SER A 112 3.98 12.80 4.78
C SER A 112 2.88 13.88 4.84
N LYS A 113 2.73 14.55 6.01
CA LYS A 113 1.83 15.70 6.14
C LYS A 113 2.18 16.83 5.17
N GLU A 114 3.37 16.80 4.60
CA GLU A 114 3.88 17.76 3.63
C GLU A 114 3.44 17.46 2.19
N MET A 115 2.86 16.29 1.92
CA MET A 115 2.39 15.96 0.57
C MET A 115 1.23 16.88 0.17
N PRO A 116 1.25 17.46 -1.05
CA PRO A 116 0.16 18.32 -1.53
C PRO A 116 -1.14 17.51 -1.69
N LEU A 117 -2.27 18.16 -1.42
CA LEU A 117 -3.61 17.55 -1.60
C LEU A 117 -3.99 17.46 -3.07
N VAL A 118 -3.51 18.40 -3.87
CA VAL A 118 -3.76 18.50 -5.31
C VAL A 118 -2.46 18.90 -6.00
N ILE A 119 -2.16 18.25 -7.12
CA ILE A 119 -0.96 18.50 -7.92
C ILE A 119 -1.40 18.85 -9.35
N PRO A 120 -0.96 19.98 -9.93
CA PRO A 120 -1.15 20.23 -11.37
C PRO A 120 -0.59 19.05 -12.18
N LEU A 121 -1.29 18.64 -13.24
CA LEU A 121 -0.88 17.47 -14.03
C LEU A 121 0.51 17.66 -14.66
N ALA A 122 0.86 18.90 -15.02
CA ALA A 122 2.18 19.25 -15.55
C ALA A 122 3.33 19.10 -14.54
N GLU A 123 3.03 19.15 -13.24
CA GLU A 123 4.00 19.05 -12.14
C GLU A 123 3.96 17.68 -11.43
N ALA A 124 3.05 16.80 -11.87
CA ALA A 124 2.84 15.53 -11.22
C ALA A 124 4.01 14.56 -11.53
N PRO A 125 4.54 13.84 -10.50
CA PRO A 125 5.65 12.91 -10.69
C PRO A 125 5.17 11.61 -11.36
N PRO A 126 5.62 11.26 -12.57
CA PRO A 126 5.17 10.05 -13.28
C PRO A 126 5.70 8.76 -12.65
N ASP A 127 6.81 8.84 -11.94
CA ASP A 127 7.49 7.75 -11.23
C ASP A 127 6.86 7.42 -9.87
N ARG A 128 5.83 8.16 -9.48
CA ARG A 128 5.10 7.95 -8.21
C ARG A 128 3.61 7.62 -8.42
N PRO A 129 3.29 6.51 -9.10
CA PRO A 129 1.91 6.12 -9.36
C PRO A 129 1.10 5.87 -8.07
N GLU A 130 1.76 5.55 -6.95
CA GLU A 130 1.14 5.44 -5.63
C GLU A 130 0.58 6.78 -5.12
N LEU A 131 1.07 7.90 -5.59
CA LEU A 131 0.60 9.24 -5.24
C LEU A 131 -0.48 9.77 -6.19
N ILE A 132 -0.30 9.55 -7.49
CA ILE A 132 -1.12 10.19 -8.54
C ILE A 132 -2.04 9.22 -9.31
N GLY A 133 -1.89 7.92 -9.11
CA GLY A 133 -2.62 6.88 -9.84
C GLY A 133 -2.07 6.58 -11.24
N GLY A 134 -2.36 5.38 -11.73
CA GLY A 134 -1.82 4.91 -13.00
C GLY A 134 -2.24 5.72 -14.20
N LYS A 135 -3.53 6.05 -14.33
CA LYS A 135 -4.02 6.87 -15.46
C LYS A 135 -3.38 8.26 -15.49
N ALA A 136 -3.16 8.90 -14.33
CA ALA A 136 -2.49 10.18 -14.27
C ALA A 136 -1.01 10.03 -14.63
N ALA A 137 -0.32 9.02 -14.11
CA ALA A 137 1.06 8.75 -14.45
C ALA A 137 1.25 8.57 -15.98
N HIS A 138 0.38 7.80 -16.64
CA HIS A 138 0.42 7.65 -18.10
C HIS A 138 0.17 8.97 -18.85
N LEU A 139 -0.77 9.81 -18.39
CA LEU A 139 -0.98 11.13 -19.00
C LEU A 139 0.23 12.04 -18.83
N VAL A 140 0.90 11.99 -17.67
CA VAL A 140 2.11 12.75 -17.42
C VAL A 140 3.24 12.27 -18.33
N VAL A 141 3.46 10.96 -18.46
CA VAL A 141 4.44 10.38 -19.38
C VAL A 141 4.14 10.79 -20.83
N ALA A 142 2.87 10.71 -21.25
CA ALA A 142 2.45 11.10 -22.59
C ALA A 142 2.76 12.58 -22.87
N SER A 143 2.54 13.46 -21.89
CA SER A 143 2.81 14.88 -22.01
C SER A 143 4.31 15.22 -21.94
N GLN A 144 4.99 14.74 -20.89
CA GLN A 144 6.36 15.15 -20.59
C GLN A 144 7.41 14.41 -21.42
N ASN A 145 7.23 13.09 -21.63
CA ASN A 145 8.23 12.27 -22.29
C ASN A 145 7.94 12.09 -23.80
N LEU A 146 6.66 11.97 -24.17
CA LEU A 146 6.27 11.75 -25.56
C LEU A 146 5.80 13.02 -26.27
N HIS A 147 5.74 14.15 -25.55
CA HIS A 147 5.31 15.45 -26.06
C HIS A 147 3.95 15.42 -26.77
N LEU A 148 3.07 14.51 -26.37
CA LEU A 148 1.73 14.42 -26.89
C LEU A 148 0.81 15.49 -26.29
N PRO A 149 -0.16 16.02 -27.05
CA PRO A 149 -1.09 17.03 -26.52
C PRO A 149 -2.02 16.38 -25.47
N VAL A 150 -1.78 16.72 -24.20
CA VAL A 150 -2.60 16.28 -23.08
C VAL A 150 -3.40 17.45 -22.54
N PRO A 151 -4.71 17.30 -22.26
CA PRO A 151 -5.50 18.36 -21.66
C PRO A 151 -4.91 18.82 -20.33
N SER A 152 -4.93 20.13 -20.09
CA SER A 152 -4.54 20.68 -18.79
C SER A 152 -5.47 20.16 -17.68
N GLY A 153 -4.92 19.90 -16.50
CA GLY A 153 -5.68 19.35 -15.39
C GLY A 153 -4.89 19.30 -14.11
N PHE A 154 -5.42 18.60 -13.12
CA PHE A 154 -4.75 18.33 -11.86
C PHE A 154 -5.14 16.98 -11.30
N VAL A 155 -4.32 16.46 -10.44
CA VAL A 155 -4.53 15.20 -9.73
C VAL A 155 -4.90 15.51 -8.29
N ILE A 156 -5.96 14.87 -7.81
CA ILE A 156 -6.29 14.84 -6.39
C ILE A 156 -5.52 13.65 -5.80
N THR A 157 -4.64 13.91 -4.86
CA THR A 157 -3.71 12.88 -4.35
C THR A 157 -4.39 11.89 -3.39
N THR A 158 -3.70 10.78 -3.12
CA THR A 158 -4.13 9.80 -2.10
C THR A 158 -4.29 10.43 -0.72
N ARG A 159 -3.47 11.46 -0.40
CA ARG A 159 -3.60 12.19 0.86
C ARG A 159 -4.96 12.87 1.01
N ALA A 160 -5.45 13.53 -0.05
CA ALA A 160 -6.76 14.16 -0.03
C ALA A 160 -7.89 13.14 0.16
N TYR A 161 -7.79 11.97 -0.46
CA TYR A 161 -8.73 10.87 -0.27
C TYR A 161 -8.71 10.36 1.18
N ARG A 162 -7.54 10.12 1.75
CA ARG A 162 -7.41 9.66 3.14
C ARG A 162 -7.98 10.69 4.12
N LEU A 163 -7.66 11.97 3.96
CA LEU A 163 -8.26 13.03 4.78
C LEU A 163 -9.79 13.05 4.69
N PHE A 164 -10.35 12.76 3.52
CA PHE A 164 -11.80 12.63 3.37
C PHE A 164 -12.35 11.44 4.17
N LEU A 165 -11.71 10.28 4.11
CA LEU A 165 -12.14 9.10 4.88
C LEU A 165 -12.01 9.32 6.38
N GLU A 166 -10.89 9.84 6.85
CA GLU A 166 -10.62 10.14 8.25
C GLU A 166 -11.63 11.15 8.81
N HIS A 167 -11.85 12.26 8.10
CA HIS A 167 -12.78 13.33 8.51
C HIS A 167 -14.22 12.83 8.68
N ASN A 168 -14.62 11.85 7.91
CA ASN A 168 -15.97 11.28 7.93
C ASN A 168 -16.07 9.94 8.68
N HIS A 169 -15.01 9.48 9.33
CA HIS A 169 -14.93 8.19 10.03
C HIS A 169 -15.34 7.01 9.13
N LEU A 170 -14.99 7.08 7.84
CA LEU A 170 -15.39 6.07 6.84
C LEU A 170 -14.43 4.91 6.75
N GLU A 171 -13.17 5.05 7.15
CA GLU A 171 -12.14 4.01 6.98
C GLU A 171 -12.54 2.73 7.74
N GLU A 172 -12.80 2.84 9.05
CA GLU A 172 -13.19 1.71 9.88
C GLU A 172 -14.56 1.14 9.46
N ARG A 173 -15.49 2.02 9.11
CA ARG A 173 -16.83 1.59 8.65
C ARG A 173 -16.76 0.80 7.35
N ILE A 174 -15.97 1.26 6.37
CA ILE A 174 -15.77 0.53 5.11
C ILE A 174 -15.12 -0.83 5.39
N HIS A 175 -14.12 -0.86 6.26
CA HIS A 175 -13.45 -2.11 6.62
C HIS A 175 -14.44 -3.12 7.22
N SER A 176 -15.19 -2.73 8.25
CA SER A 176 -16.20 -3.60 8.88
C SER A 176 -17.28 -4.09 7.89
N LEU A 177 -17.71 -3.23 6.96
CA LEU A 177 -18.67 -3.64 5.93
C LEU A 177 -18.08 -4.67 4.96
N LEU A 178 -16.81 -4.53 4.57
CA LEU A 178 -16.12 -5.49 3.71
C LEU A 178 -15.89 -6.82 4.42
N GLU A 179 -15.55 -6.79 5.71
CA GLU A 179 -15.44 -8.01 6.54
C GLU A 179 -16.77 -8.77 6.65
N ALA A 180 -17.87 -8.06 6.90
CA ALA A 180 -19.21 -8.63 6.94
C ALA A 180 -19.61 -9.29 5.60
N TRP A 181 -19.19 -8.70 4.47
CA TRP A 181 -19.40 -9.31 3.17
C TRP A 181 -18.59 -10.60 3.00
N VAL A 182 -17.30 -10.58 3.33
CA VAL A 182 -16.42 -11.78 3.27
C VAL A 182 -16.94 -12.88 4.18
N ALA A 183 -17.51 -12.53 5.35
CA ALA A 183 -18.16 -13.47 6.27
C ALA A 183 -19.51 -14.02 5.75
N GLY A 184 -20.05 -13.47 4.64
CA GLY A 184 -21.32 -13.86 4.06
C GLY A 184 -22.55 -13.34 4.79
N GLU A 185 -22.40 -12.34 5.65
CA GLU A 185 -23.50 -11.74 6.42
C GLU A 185 -24.43 -10.88 5.53
N HIS A 186 -23.87 -10.28 4.48
CA HIS A 186 -24.58 -9.43 3.54
C HIS A 186 -24.07 -9.64 2.11
N ASP A 187 -24.95 -9.37 1.12
CA ASP A 187 -24.57 -9.41 -0.30
C ASP A 187 -23.78 -8.15 -0.72
N GLU A 188 -23.10 -8.25 -1.86
CA GLU A 188 -22.29 -7.17 -2.42
C GLU A 188 -23.11 -5.90 -2.72
N ARG A 189 -24.40 -6.04 -3.05
CA ARG A 189 -25.27 -4.91 -3.35
C ARG A 189 -25.63 -4.13 -2.10
N HIS A 190 -25.86 -4.83 -0.98
CA HIS A 190 -26.10 -4.21 0.32
C HIS A 190 -24.86 -3.42 0.76
N ILE A 191 -23.70 -4.07 0.75
CA ILE A 191 -22.42 -3.46 1.14
C ILE A 191 -22.10 -2.25 0.26
N SER A 192 -22.20 -2.40 -1.06
CA SER A 192 -22.01 -1.32 -2.02
C SER A 192 -22.86 -0.09 -1.68
N ARG A 193 -24.16 -0.27 -1.47
CA ARG A 193 -25.08 0.83 -1.12
C ARG A 193 -24.68 1.53 0.18
N GLN A 194 -24.31 0.78 1.20
CA GLN A 194 -23.92 1.34 2.50
C GLN A 194 -22.65 2.19 2.39
N ILE A 195 -21.63 1.69 1.67
CA ILE A 195 -20.38 2.42 1.45
C ILE A 195 -20.61 3.66 0.60
N GLN A 196 -21.31 3.52 -0.54
CA GLN A 196 -21.62 4.65 -1.43
C GLN A 196 -22.42 5.72 -0.72
N TYR A 197 -23.42 5.34 0.07
CA TYR A 197 -24.20 6.29 0.87
C TYR A 197 -23.29 7.06 1.84
N GLY A 198 -22.42 6.39 2.57
CA GLY A 198 -21.47 7.03 3.49
C GLY A 198 -20.58 8.06 2.77
N ILE A 199 -20.05 7.70 1.59
CA ILE A 199 -19.21 8.60 0.79
C ILE A 199 -20.01 9.81 0.26
N LEU A 200 -21.19 9.58 -0.28
CA LEU A 200 -22.02 10.64 -0.85
C LEU A 200 -22.57 11.61 0.23
N ALA A 201 -22.90 11.09 1.41
CA ALA A 201 -23.31 11.90 2.56
C ALA A 201 -22.13 12.63 3.22
N GLY A 202 -20.91 12.12 3.07
CA GLY A 202 -19.71 12.66 3.69
C GLY A 202 -19.42 14.12 3.31
N VAL A 203 -18.80 14.86 4.23
CA VAL A 203 -18.37 16.24 4.06
C VAL A 203 -16.93 16.27 3.55
N VAL A 204 -16.68 17.02 2.46
CA VAL A 204 -15.30 17.20 1.97
C VAL A 204 -14.57 18.15 2.93
N PRO A 205 -13.41 17.75 3.51
CA PRO A 205 -12.64 18.59 4.42
C PRO A 205 -12.34 19.95 3.82
N HIS A 206 -12.38 21.00 4.65
CA HIS A 206 -12.23 22.38 4.21
C HIS A 206 -10.96 22.62 3.35
N GLU A 207 -9.84 22.04 3.76
CA GLU A 207 -8.56 22.12 3.04
C GLU A 207 -8.66 21.51 1.64
N VAL A 208 -9.26 20.32 1.54
CA VAL A 208 -9.46 19.62 0.26
C VAL A 208 -10.46 20.39 -0.61
N ALA A 209 -11.57 20.85 -0.02
CA ALA A 209 -12.59 21.60 -0.73
C ALA A 209 -12.07 22.94 -1.26
N GLY A 210 -11.27 23.66 -0.45
CA GLY A 210 -10.63 24.92 -0.84
C GLY A 210 -9.71 24.75 -2.03
N GLU A 211 -8.83 23.74 -1.95
CA GLU A 211 -7.87 23.45 -3.02
C GLU A 211 -8.57 23.02 -4.32
N LEU A 212 -9.58 22.16 -4.24
CA LEU A 212 -10.36 21.72 -5.39
C LEU A 212 -11.10 22.89 -6.07
N ARG A 213 -11.72 23.80 -5.31
CA ARG A 213 -12.37 24.98 -5.86
C ARG A 213 -11.37 25.90 -6.55
N ARG A 214 -10.26 26.20 -5.90
CA ARG A 214 -9.19 27.05 -6.43
C ARG A 214 -8.66 26.54 -7.78
N GLN A 215 -8.45 25.24 -7.90
CA GLN A 215 -8.02 24.64 -9.17
C GLN A 215 -9.16 24.62 -10.20
N ALA A 216 -10.39 24.42 -9.75
CA ALA A 216 -11.56 24.33 -10.62
C ALA A 216 -11.90 25.65 -11.31
N GLU A 217 -11.71 26.80 -10.65
CA GLU A 217 -12.01 28.11 -11.17
C GLU A 217 -11.12 28.53 -12.34
N LYS A 218 -9.96 27.91 -12.51
CA LYS A 218 -8.98 28.25 -13.57
C LYS A 218 -9.43 27.86 -14.99
N ALA A 219 -10.49 27.08 -15.14
CA ALA A 219 -10.94 26.61 -16.45
C ALA A 219 -12.44 26.33 -16.49
N GLY A 220 -13.01 26.16 -17.70
CA GLY A 220 -14.42 25.83 -17.93
C GLY A 220 -14.86 24.45 -17.42
N ASP A 221 -15.57 23.70 -18.24
CA ASP A 221 -16.06 22.38 -17.87
C ASP A 221 -14.95 21.35 -17.71
N TRP A 222 -15.16 20.44 -16.76
CA TRP A 222 -14.18 19.46 -16.36
C TRP A 222 -14.66 18.02 -16.61
N ALA A 223 -13.71 17.12 -16.90
CA ALA A 223 -13.91 15.69 -16.82
C ALA A 223 -13.25 15.17 -15.53
N VAL A 224 -14.03 14.62 -14.60
CA VAL A 224 -13.54 14.02 -13.36
C VAL A 224 -13.51 12.50 -13.52
N ARG A 225 -12.33 11.91 -13.35
CA ARG A 225 -12.12 10.47 -13.56
C ARG A 225 -11.42 9.85 -12.37
N SER A 226 -11.72 8.58 -12.10
CA SER A 226 -10.92 7.79 -11.16
C SER A 226 -9.57 7.43 -11.78
N SER A 227 -8.55 7.32 -10.94
CA SER A 227 -7.24 6.78 -11.29
C SER A 227 -6.83 5.82 -10.17
N ALA A 228 -7.11 4.53 -10.34
CA ALA A 228 -6.79 3.52 -9.34
C ALA A 228 -5.31 3.10 -9.41
N PHE A 229 -4.77 2.64 -8.27
CA PHE A 229 -3.50 1.95 -8.24
C PHE A 229 -3.69 0.52 -8.78
N GLY A 230 -2.73 -0.02 -9.53
CA GLY A 230 -2.82 -1.35 -10.12
C GLY A 230 -3.41 -1.40 -11.54
N GLU A 231 -3.91 -0.28 -12.09
CA GLU A 231 -4.38 -0.23 -13.50
C GLU A 231 -3.23 -0.36 -14.53
N ASN A 232 -1.99 -0.42 -14.09
CA ASN A 232 -0.79 -0.46 -14.95
C ASN A 232 -0.22 -1.87 -15.15
N GLY A 233 -0.83 -2.89 -14.53
CA GLY A 233 -0.42 -4.28 -14.65
C GLY A 233 -1.36 -5.08 -15.58
N GLU A 234 -1.31 -6.40 -15.47
CA GLU A 234 -2.18 -7.35 -16.18
C GLU A 234 -3.67 -7.20 -15.77
N LEU A 235 -3.96 -6.40 -14.72
CA LEU A 235 -5.30 -6.17 -14.19
C LEU A 235 -5.93 -4.93 -14.84
N SER A 236 -6.91 -5.15 -15.71
CA SER A 236 -7.65 -4.06 -16.33
C SER A 236 -8.92 -3.72 -15.53
N PHE A 237 -8.99 -2.51 -14.99
CA PHE A 237 -10.21 -1.93 -14.40
C PHE A 237 -11.05 -1.15 -15.44
N ALA A 238 -10.84 -1.42 -16.72
CA ALA A 238 -11.56 -0.73 -17.80
C ALA A 238 -13.07 -0.95 -17.68
N GLY A 239 -13.82 0.14 -17.67
CA GLY A 239 -15.29 0.12 -17.55
C GLY A 239 -15.85 -0.03 -16.14
N LEU A 240 -15.04 -0.31 -15.12
CA LEU A 240 -15.50 -0.48 -13.72
C LEU A 240 -15.71 0.84 -12.97
N HIS A 241 -15.13 1.92 -13.46
CA HIS A 241 -15.14 3.21 -12.75
C HIS A 241 -15.78 4.29 -13.60
N GLU A 242 -16.63 5.07 -12.94
CA GLU A 242 -17.39 6.14 -13.58
C GLU A 242 -16.51 7.36 -13.89
N SER A 243 -16.78 7.98 -15.04
CA SER A 243 -16.21 9.27 -15.44
C SER A 243 -17.32 10.30 -15.51
N GLN A 244 -17.18 11.38 -14.76
CA GLN A 244 -18.11 12.51 -14.77
C GLN A 244 -17.63 13.56 -15.78
N LEU A 245 -18.42 13.85 -16.79
CA LEU A 245 -18.08 14.78 -17.87
C LEU A 245 -18.88 16.09 -17.74
N HIS A 246 -18.38 17.15 -18.36
CA HIS A 246 -19.05 18.47 -18.40
C HIS A 246 -19.39 19.04 -17.02
N ILE A 247 -18.48 18.88 -16.06
CA ILE A 247 -18.70 19.34 -14.69
C ILE A 247 -18.25 20.79 -14.56
N PRO A 248 -19.17 21.74 -14.26
CA PRO A 248 -18.79 23.12 -14.00
C PRO A 248 -18.01 23.24 -12.69
N ALA A 249 -17.22 24.29 -12.51
CA ALA A 249 -16.39 24.49 -11.33
C ALA A 249 -17.15 24.32 -10.00
N LYS A 250 -18.37 24.87 -9.90
CA LYS A 250 -19.24 24.74 -8.72
C LYS A 250 -19.70 23.31 -8.43
N GLY A 251 -19.70 22.43 -9.42
CA GLY A 251 -20.11 21.03 -9.31
C GLY A 251 -19.00 20.08 -8.85
N ILE A 252 -17.78 20.59 -8.68
CA ILE A 252 -16.58 19.78 -8.51
C ILE A 252 -16.59 18.87 -7.29
N LEU A 253 -17.03 19.36 -6.14
CA LEU A 253 -17.06 18.59 -4.90
C LEU A 253 -18.11 17.46 -4.97
N LYS A 254 -19.20 17.69 -5.67
CA LYS A 254 -20.21 16.65 -5.91
C LYS A 254 -19.62 15.57 -6.83
N ALA A 255 -19.02 15.96 -7.95
CA ALA A 255 -18.39 15.02 -8.88
C ALA A 255 -17.25 14.22 -8.22
N TYR A 256 -16.45 14.87 -7.36
CA TYR A 256 -15.43 14.19 -6.56
C TYR A 256 -16.03 13.05 -5.72
N LYS A 257 -17.07 13.33 -4.93
CA LYS A 257 -17.75 12.29 -4.13
C LYS A 257 -18.39 11.18 -4.99
N GLN A 258 -18.98 11.53 -6.14
CA GLN A 258 -19.57 10.55 -7.05
C GLN A 258 -18.50 9.60 -7.63
N VAL A 259 -17.36 10.14 -8.04
CA VAL A 259 -16.24 9.32 -8.51
C VAL A 259 -15.69 8.45 -7.38
N LEU A 260 -15.58 8.95 -6.15
CA LEU A 260 -15.19 8.12 -5.01
C LEU A 260 -16.22 6.99 -4.76
N ALA A 261 -17.51 7.30 -4.79
CA ALA A 261 -18.54 6.29 -4.58
C ALA A 261 -18.53 5.20 -5.66
N SER A 262 -18.22 5.55 -6.92
CA SER A 262 -18.16 4.59 -8.03
C SER A 262 -17.12 3.49 -7.87
N LEU A 263 -16.20 3.66 -6.94
CA LEU A 263 -15.17 2.67 -6.62
C LEU A 263 -15.71 1.48 -5.83
N TYR A 264 -16.88 1.65 -5.29
CA TYR A 264 -17.56 0.68 -4.45
C TYR A 264 -18.86 0.19 -5.08
N THR A 265 -18.95 0.19 -6.42
CA THR A 265 -20.06 -0.48 -7.12
C THR A 265 -19.99 -1.99 -6.87
N PRO A 266 -21.12 -2.73 -6.97
CA PRO A 266 -21.11 -4.18 -6.80
C PRO A 266 -20.08 -4.87 -7.69
N GLU A 267 -19.99 -4.43 -8.96
CA GLU A 267 -19.07 -4.96 -9.94
C GLU A 267 -17.60 -4.72 -9.55
N ALA A 268 -17.29 -3.51 -9.05
CA ALA A 268 -15.95 -3.17 -8.57
C ALA A 268 -15.57 -3.94 -7.30
N LEU A 269 -16.53 -4.22 -6.42
CA LEU A 269 -16.32 -5.02 -5.21
C LEU A 269 -16.05 -6.49 -5.58
N ILE A 270 -16.90 -7.10 -6.42
CA ILE A 270 -16.72 -8.48 -6.90
C ILE A 270 -15.38 -8.65 -7.63
N TYR A 271 -15.04 -7.69 -8.51
CA TYR A 271 -13.77 -7.73 -9.22
C TYR A 271 -12.57 -7.72 -8.26
N ARG A 272 -12.57 -6.80 -7.28
CA ARG A 272 -11.50 -6.74 -6.27
C ARG A 272 -11.43 -7.99 -5.41
N GLN A 273 -12.56 -8.57 -5.05
CA GLN A 273 -12.60 -9.85 -4.32
C GLN A 273 -11.94 -10.97 -5.12
N LYS A 274 -12.27 -11.09 -6.40
CA LYS A 274 -11.69 -12.11 -7.29
C LYS A 274 -10.18 -11.93 -7.47
N MET A 275 -9.68 -10.70 -7.37
CA MET A 275 -8.27 -10.34 -7.50
C MET A 275 -7.53 -10.32 -6.15
N GLY A 276 -8.16 -10.74 -5.04
CA GLY A 276 -7.54 -10.70 -3.70
C GLY A 276 -7.28 -9.29 -3.16
N MET A 277 -7.91 -8.24 -3.73
CA MET A 277 -7.64 -6.83 -3.44
C MET A 277 -8.73 -6.15 -2.63
N LEU A 278 -9.53 -6.89 -1.87
CA LEU A 278 -10.68 -6.34 -1.13
C LEU A 278 -10.30 -5.27 -0.10
N GLY A 279 -9.13 -5.39 0.54
CA GLY A 279 -8.61 -4.40 1.48
C GLY A 279 -7.98 -3.17 0.82
N GLU A 280 -7.86 -3.13 -0.50
CA GLU A 280 -7.13 -2.10 -1.26
C GLU A 280 -8.08 -1.11 -1.96
N ALA A 281 -8.79 -0.33 -1.19
CA ALA A 281 -9.54 0.81 -1.73
C ALA A 281 -8.63 2.05 -1.86
N TYR A 282 -7.48 1.91 -2.53
CA TYR A 282 -6.68 3.07 -2.93
C TYR A 282 -7.15 3.56 -4.28
N VAL A 283 -8.06 4.50 -4.24
CA VAL A 283 -8.54 5.12 -5.46
C VAL A 283 -8.32 6.60 -5.46
N ARG A 284 -7.86 7.04 -6.58
CA ARG A 284 -7.39 8.39 -6.82
C ARG A 284 -8.21 9.02 -7.95
N PRO A 285 -8.94 10.08 -7.71
CA PRO A 285 -9.53 10.83 -8.80
C PRO A 285 -8.45 11.60 -9.55
N THR A 286 -8.32 11.34 -10.84
CA THR A 286 -7.56 12.17 -11.78
C THR A 286 -8.52 13.04 -12.56
N ARG A 287 -8.12 14.27 -12.84
CA ARG A 287 -8.96 15.24 -13.51
C ARG A 287 -8.26 15.83 -14.73
N THR A 288 -8.96 15.83 -15.85
CA THR A 288 -8.52 16.48 -17.08
C THR A 288 -9.62 17.40 -17.61
N ARG A 289 -9.24 18.50 -18.24
CA ARG A 289 -10.16 19.41 -18.93
C ARG A 289 -10.85 18.68 -20.09
N SER A 290 -12.16 18.87 -20.23
CA SER A 290 -12.88 18.39 -21.42
C SER A 290 -12.34 19.09 -22.66
N MET A 291 -11.90 18.33 -23.68
CA MET A 291 -11.68 18.90 -25.01
C MET A 291 -13.06 19.22 -25.62
N ARG A 292 -13.30 20.46 -25.97
CA ARG A 292 -14.38 20.77 -26.90
C ARG A 292 -13.98 20.19 -28.25
N ARG A 293 -14.85 19.41 -28.85
CA ARG A 293 -14.77 19.05 -30.27
C ARG A 293 -15.15 20.26 -31.10
#